data_c4861d3a3c65531770424b64f61a2205
#
_entry.id   c4861d3a3c65531770424b64f61a2205
#
_cell.length_a   1.000
_cell.length_b   1.000
_cell.length_c   1.000
_cell.angle_alpha   90.00
_cell.angle_beta   90.00
_cell.angle_gamma   90.00
#
_symmetry.space_group_name_H-M   'P 1'
#
loop_
_entity.id
_entity.type
_entity.pdbx_description
1 polymer ?
#
loop_
_entity_poly.entity_id
_entity_poly.type
_entity_poly.pdbx_seq_one_letter_code
_entity_poly.pdbx_strand_id
1 'polypeptide(L)'
;MYTLTTDYQVILSNILEFTHGYLDKYPNIKGFVIGISGGVDSALATGLARFIADDRPGFKVIGRALTIVTNKEDEIKRGIAVGKALCDDFDEVTLDRLFNSVYLGIRTKPPITVVGKQTKKEKIQRGNMKARIRMLFLYDLAHREDCIVLSTDNMTELQLGFWTLHGDVGDFGMIQSLFKTEVYGMAAFIARKLETDYMNPTAADAIRKCAAANPTDGLGVSRSDLDQLLPGWEEKCDGDPIRGYQVVDRILLDHMNHGRDQTSPVAKRHKATVPKRLNPINIPRGILLNKE
;
A
#
# COMPACT_ATOMS: atom_id res chain seq x y z
N MET A 1 -8.18 17.43 -14.11
CA MET A 1 -9.37 17.03 -13.33
C MET A 1 -9.28 15.53 -13.12
N TYR A 2 -9.43 15.04 -11.88
CA TYR A 2 -9.42 13.61 -11.58
C TYR A 2 -10.81 13.02 -11.81
N THR A 3 -10.88 11.82 -12.38
CA THR A 3 -12.12 11.07 -12.61
C THR A 3 -11.88 9.59 -12.31
N LEU A 4 -12.90 8.88 -11.83
CA LEU A 4 -12.84 7.42 -11.73
C LEU A 4 -13.13 6.79 -13.11
N THR A 5 -12.51 5.65 -13.35
CA THR A 5 -12.77 4.86 -14.55
C THR A 5 -13.07 3.41 -14.18
N THR A 6 -13.81 2.72 -15.03
CA THR A 6 -14.09 1.28 -14.96
C THR A 6 -13.52 0.51 -16.15
N ASP A 7 -12.76 1.19 -17.00
CA ASP A 7 -12.08 0.54 -18.12
C ASP A 7 -10.75 -0.08 -17.65
N TYR A 8 -10.87 -1.18 -16.92
CA TYR A 8 -9.74 -1.89 -16.34
C TYR A 8 -8.82 -2.54 -17.38
N GLN A 9 -9.32 -2.79 -18.59
CA GLN A 9 -8.46 -3.28 -19.67
C GLN A 9 -7.50 -2.20 -20.14
N VAL A 10 -7.96 -0.97 -20.31
CA VAL A 10 -7.10 0.18 -20.66
C VAL A 10 -6.11 0.48 -19.53
N ILE A 11 -6.57 0.46 -18.27
CA ILE A 11 -5.66 0.64 -17.12
C ILE A 11 -4.54 -0.41 -17.15
N LEU A 12 -4.88 -1.70 -17.33
CA LEU A 12 -3.89 -2.77 -17.40
C LEU A 12 -2.89 -2.53 -18.53
N SER A 13 -3.38 -2.28 -19.74
CA SER A 13 -2.52 -2.07 -20.91
C SER A 13 -1.53 -0.92 -20.67
N ASN A 14 -2.02 0.21 -20.13
CA ASN A 14 -1.17 1.37 -19.85
C ASN A 14 -0.14 1.10 -18.74
N ILE A 15 -0.51 0.36 -17.68
CA ILE A 15 0.43 -0.04 -16.62
C ILE A 15 1.53 -0.94 -17.20
N LEU A 16 1.16 -1.94 -18.01
CA LEU A 16 2.13 -2.85 -18.63
C LEU A 16 3.06 -2.09 -19.58
N GLU A 17 2.52 -1.29 -20.49
CA GLU A 17 3.29 -0.50 -21.45
C GLU A 17 4.28 0.45 -20.74
N PHE A 18 3.80 1.22 -19.76
CA PHE A 18 4.67 2.13 -19.00
C PHE A 18 5.77 1.37 -18.25
N THR A 19 5.43 0.25 -17.62
CA THR A 19 6.37 -0.54 -16.84
C THR A 19 7.43 -1.18 -17.73
N HIS A 20 7.04 -1.78 -18.86
CA HIS A 20 7.99 -2.31 -19.84
C HIS A 20 8.91 -1.21 -20.37
N GLY A 21 8.37 -0.06 -20.76
CA GLY A 21 9.16 1.07 -21.23
C GLY A 21 10.14 1.62 -20.18
N TYR A 22 9.78 1.57 -18.88
CA TYR A 22 10.69 1.90 -17.79
C TYR A 22 11.82 0.87 -17.66
N LEU A 23 11.48 -0.41 -17.63
CA LEU A 23 12.46 -1.51 -17.50
C LEU A 23 13.41 -1.60 -18.70
N ASP A 24 12.97 -1.25 -19.90
CA ASP A 24 13.81 -1.20 -21.09
C ASP A 24 14.88 -0.10 -21.00
N LYS A 25 14.57 1.01 -20.34
CA LYS A 25 15.55 2.08 -20.05
C LYS A 25 16.54 1.70 -18.95
N TYR A 26 16.17 0.76 -18.06
CA TYR A 26 16.98 0.35 -16.92
C TYR A 26 17.18 -1.17 -16.89
N PRO A 27 17.91 -1.75 -17.87
CA PRO A 27 18.02 -3.20 -18.07
C PRO A 27 18.78 -3.95 -16.95
N ASN A 28 19.41 -3.21 -16.04
CA ASN A 28 20.07 -3.78 -14.86
C ASN A 28 19.08 -4.21 -13.78
N ILE A 29 17.83 -3.76 -13.82
CA ILE A 29 16.78 -4.19 -12.89
C ILE A 29 16.36 -5.60 -13.27
N LYS A 30 16.55 -6.55 -12.34
CA LYS A 30 16.31 -7.99 -12.56
C LYS A 30 14.98 -8.49 -12.01
N GLY A 31 14.24 -7.66 -11.31
CA GLY A 31 12.95 -8.03 -10.75
C GLY A 31 12.34 -6.98 -9.84
N PHE A 32 11.23 -7.38 -9.25
CA PHE A 32 10.53 -6.64 -8.22
C PHE A 32 10.61 -7.34 -6.87
N VAL A 33 10.86 -6.58 -5.82
CA VAL A 33 10.68 -7.01 -4.44
C VAL A 33 9.40 -6.37 -3.89
N ILE A 34 8.53 -7.16 -3.27
CA ILE A 34 7.25 -6.69 -2.74
C ILE A 34 6.95 -7.25 -1.36
N GLY A 35 6.47 -6.38 -0.46
CA GLY A 35 5.89 -6.78 0.82
C GLY A 35 4.42 -7.16 0.65
N ILE A 36 4.06 -8.40 0.98
CA ILE A 36 2.71 -8.93 0.80
C ILE A 36 1.98 -8.96 2.15
N SER A 37 1.11 -7.97 2.37
CA SER A 37 0.40 -7.78 3.64
C SER A 37 -0.85 -8.66 3.80
N GLY A 38 -1.38 -9.22 2.70
CA GLY A 38 -2.68 -9.90 2.67
C GLY A 38 -3.87 -8.94 2.49
N GLY A 39 -3.61 -7.66 2.23
CA GLY A 39 -4.59 -6.67 1.77
C GLY A 39 -4.70 -6.62 0.25
N VAL A 40 -5.78 -6.02 -0.26
CA VAL A 40 -6.10 -5.95 -1.69
C VAL A 40 -5.02 -5.24 -2.50
N ASP A 41 -4.40 -4.18 -1.96
CA ASP A 41 -3.39 -3.38 -2.64
C ASP A 41 -2.13 -4.19 -2.96
N SER A 42 -1.56 -4.85 -1.94
CA SER A 42 -0.39 -5.70 -2.13
C SER A 42 -0.71 -6.91 -3.03
N ALA A 43 -1.91 -7.47 -2.94
CA ALA A 43 -2.34 -8.58 -3.79
C ALA A 43 -2.47 -8.13 -5.26
N LEU A 44 -3.07 -6.96 -5.53
CA LEU A 44 -3.15 -6.39 -6.86
C LEU A 44 -1.77 -6.07 -7.44
N ALA A 45 -0.91 -5.40 -6.65
CA ALA A 45 0.45 -5.06 -7.09
C ALA A 45 1.27 -6.31 -7.42
N THR A 46 1.12 -7.40 -6.64
CA THR A 46 1.77 -8.69 -6.92
C THR A 46 1.24 -9.32 -8.20
N GLY A 47 -0.08 -9.26 -8.44
CA GLY A 47 -0.70 -9.76 -9.69
C GLY A 47 -0.20 -9.02 -10.94
N LEU A 48 -0.09 -7.69 -10.85
CA LEU A 48 0.47 -6.86 -11.93
C LEU A 48 1.95 -7.15 -12.17
N ALA A 49 2.73 -7.33 -11.09
CA ALA A 49 4.12 -7.72 -11.17
C ALA A 49 4.31 -9.07 -11.87
N ARG A 50 3.40 -10.03 -11.63
CA ARG A 50 3.43 -11.33 -12.31
C ARG A 50 3.26 -11.19 -13.82
N PHE A 51 2.29 -10.38 -14.29
CA PHE A 51 2.11 -10.16 -15.73
C PHE A 51 3.36 -9.56 -16.38
N ILE A 52 4.03 -8.60 -15.72
CA ILE A 52 5.30 -8.05 -16.22
C ILE A 52 6.38 -9.14 -16.30
N ALA A 53 6.50 -9.98 -15.28
CA ALA A 53 7.53 -11.01 -15.23
C ALA A 53 7.26 -12.14 -16.27
N ASP A 54 6.01 -12.47 -16.52
CA ASP A 54 5.65 -13.47 -17.55
C ASP A 54 6.05 -13.03 -18.97
N ASP A 55 6.04 -11.72 -19.23
CA ASP A 55 6.46 -11.15 -20.51
C ASP A 55 7.98 -10.90 -20.61
N ARG A 56 8.74 -11.11 -19.53
CA ARG A 56 10.19 -10.78 -19.47
C ARG A 56 11.00 -11.96 -18.95
N PRO A 57 11.54 -12.83 -19.83
CA PRO A 57 12.35 -13.99 -19.43
C PRO A 57 13.48 -13.61 -18.49
N GLY A 58 13.55 -14.29 -17.33
CA GLY A 58 14.57 -14.07 -16.30
C GLY A 58 14.27 -12.92 -15.33
N PHE A 59 13.19 -12.18 -15.53
CA PHE A 59 12.73 -11.16 -14.58
C PHE A 59 11.94 -11.81 -13.45
N LYS A 60 12.20 -11.44 -12.20
CA LYS A 60 11.67 -12.12 -11.00
C LYS A 60 10.67 -11.27 -10.23
N VAL A 61 9.69 -11.94 -9.62
CA VAL A 61 8.84 -11.38 -8.56
C VAL A 61 9.22 -12.03 -7.23
N ILE A 62 9.82 -11.24 -6.33
CA ILE A 62 10.27 -11.69 -5.01
C ILE A 62 9.32 -11.13 -3.95
N GLY A 63 8.50 -11.99 -3.37
CA GLY A 63 7.51 -11.63 -2.36
C GLY A 63 7.97 -11.96 -0.94
N ARG A 64 7.61 -11.12 0.03
CA ARG A 64 7.84 -11.40 1.45
C ARG A 64 6.61 -11.05 2.29
N ALA A 65 6.13 -11.99 3.08
CA ALA A 65 5.17 -11.72 4.14
C ALA A 65 5.95 -11.34 5.40
N LEU A 66 6.03 -10.04 5.71
CA LEU A 66 6.83 -9.50 6.81
C LEU A 66 5.95 -9.32 8.05
N THR A 67 5.99 -10.27 8.97
CA THR A 67 5.18 -10.27 10.18
C THR A 67 5.89 -9.58 11.34
N ILE A 68 5.15 -8.77 12.11
CA ILE A 68 5.61 -8.15 13.36
C ILE A 68 4.46 -8.15 14.38
N VAL A 69 4.65 -8.82 15.50
CA VAL A 69 3.87 -8.98 16.76
C VAL A 69 2.34 -8.74 16.73
N THR A 70 1.78 -8.00 15.81
CA THR A 70 0.35 -7.61 15.83
C THR A 70 -0.38 -7.88 14.52
N ASN A 71 0.26 -8.59 13.59
CA ASN A 71 -0.43 -9.00 12.39
C ASN A 71 -1.50 -10.05 12.73
N LYS A 72 -2.66 -9.93 12.13
CA LYS A 72 -3.74 -10.91 12.31
C LYS A 72 -3.44 -12.17 11.51
N GLU A 73 -3.75 -13.31 12.08
CA GLU A 73 -3.50 -14.60 11.44
C GLU A 73 -4.13 -14.72 10.05
N ASP A 74 -5.35 -14.18 9.88
CA ASP A 74 -6.04 -14.17 8.58
C ASP A 74 -5.34 -13.31 7.54
N GLU A 75 -4.74 -12.16 7.93
CA GLU A 75 -3.94 -11.32 7.03
C GLU A 75 -2.70 -12.08 6.57
N ILE A 76 -2.01 -12.74 7.50
CA ILE A 76 -0.81 -13.55 7.21
C ILE A 76 -1.16 -14.67 6.24
N LYS A 77 -2.23 -15.44 6.50
CA LYS A 77 -2.68 -16.53 5.63
C LYS A 77 -3.00 -16.05 4.21
N ARG A 78 -3.68 -14.91 4.07
CA ARG A 78 -3.96 -14.33 2.75
C ARG A 78 -2.69 -13.89 2.04
N GLY A 79 -1.77 -13.22 2.73
CA GLY A 79 -0.47 -12.82 2.18
C GLY A 79 0.35 -14.01 1.69
N ILE A 80 0.40 -15.09 2.48
CA ILE A 80 1.08 -16.35 2.10
C ILE A 80 0.43 -16.97 0.85
N ALA A 81 -0.90 -16.97 0.76
CA ALA A 81 -1.60 -17.51 -0.40
C ALA A 81 -1.25 -16.74 -1.69
N VAL A 82 -1.25 -15.40 -1.64
CA VAL A 82 -0.85 -14.54 -2.76
C VAL A 82 0.61 -14.79 -3.13
N GLY A 83 1.53 -14.78 -2.15
CA GLY A 83 2.95 -14.95 -2.40
C GLY A 83 3.28 -16.29 -3.05
N LYS A 84 2.72 -17.38 -2.54
CA LYS A 84 2.93 -18.73 -3.09
C LYS A 84 2.35 -18.91 -4.50
N ALA A 85 1.29 -18.16 -4.84
CA ALA A 85 0.61 -18.31 -6.12
C ALA A 85 1.21 -17.43 -7.24
N LEU A 86 1.90 -16.33 -6.88
CA LEU A 86 2.29 -15.30 -7.85
C LEU A 86 3.77 -14.95 -7.87
N CYS A 87 4.55 -15.32 -6.84
CA CYS A 87 5.97 -14.99 -6.76
C CYS A 87 6.86 -16.15 -7.21
N ASP A 88 7.99 -15.83 -7.81
CA ASP A 88 9.03 -16.80 -8.15
C ASP A 88 9.84 -17.23 -6.91
N ASP A 89 9.99 -16.30 -5.97
CA ASP A 89 10.62 -16.51 -4.67
C ASP A 89 9.73 -15.87 -3.59
N PHE A 90 9.30 -16.67 -2.61
CA PHE A 90 8.43 -16.22 -1.55
C PHE A 90 8.79 -16.84 -0.20
N ASP A 91 8.92 -15.97 0.81
CA ASP A 91 9.09 -16.38 2.20
C ASP A 91 8.21 -15.59 3.17
N GLU A 92 7.85 -16.23 4.28
CA GLU A 92 7.34 -15.56 5.47
C GLU A 92 8.51 -15.25 6.42
N VAL A 93 8.67 -13.98 6.78
CA VAL A 93 9.77 -13.52 7.63
C VAL A 93 9.21 -12.81 8.86
N THR A 94 9.54 -13.34 10.04
CA THR A 94 9.19 -12.73 11.32
C THR A 94 10.25 -11.72 11.75
N LEU A 95 9.86 -10.45 11.85
CA LEU A 95 10.75 -9.34 12.22
C LEU A 95 10.62 -8.92 13.70
N ASP A 96 10.04 -9.73 14.57
CA ASP A 96 9.79 -9.43 15.98
C ASP A 96 11.07 -9.10 16.75
N ARG A 97 12.12 -9.90 16.56
CA ARG A 97 13.41 -9.67 17.21
C ARG A 97 14.02 -8.35 16.79
N LEU A 98 14.01 -8.07 15.49
CA LEU A 98 14.52 -6.82 14.93
C LEU A 98 13.72 -5.62 15.46
N PHE A 99 12.39 -5.70 15.42
CA PHE A 99 11.53 -4.66 15.96
C PHE A 99 11.83 -4.37 17.43
N ASN A 100 11.92 -5.41 18.26
CA ASN A 100 12.19 -5.25 19.69
C ASN A 100 13.58 -4.63 19.94
N SER A 101 14.60 -5.06 19.21
CA SER A 101 15.96 -4.52 19.33
C SER A 101 16.01 -3.03 18.96
N VAL A 102 15.41 -2.65 17.82
CA VAL A 102 15.32 -1.24 17.39
C VAL A 102 14.48 -0.43 18.37
N TYR A 103 13.33 -0.98 18.80
CA TYR A 103 12.41 -0.29 19.71
C TYR A 103 13.07 0.05 21.06
N LEU A 104 13.88 -0.86 21.58
CA LEU A 104 14.62 -0.66 22.82
C LEU A 104 15.86 0.23 22.61
N GLY A 105 16.61 0.01 21.52
CA GLY A 105 17.88 0.71 21.27
C GLY A 105 17.76 2.21 21.02
N ILE A 106 16.64 2.68 20.42
CA ILE A 106 16.41 4.12 20.17
C ILE A 106 15.78 4.87 21.36
N ARG A 107 15.50 4.18 22.47
CA ARG A 107 14.90 4.79 23.65
C ARG A 107 15.96 5.00 24.73
N THR A 108 16.24 6.23 25.03
CA THR A 108 17.17 6.62 26.09
C THR A 108 16.63 6.38 27.50
N LYS A 109 15.33 6.20 27.64
CA LYS A 109 14.67 5.82 28.91
C LYS A 109 13.92 4.51 28.69
N PRO A 110 14.01 3.53 29.59
CA PRO A 110 13.19 2.33 29.48
C PRO A 110 11.73 2.77 29.35
N PRO A 111 10.93 2.09 28.50
CA PRO A 111 9.52 2.36 28.48
C PRO A 111 9.04 2.20 29.93
N ILE A 112 8.36 3.21 30.45
CA ILE A 112 7.61 3.02 31.68
C ILE A 112 6.66 1.90 31.30
N THR A 113 6.92 0.70 31.81
CA THR A 113 6.02 -0.43 31.71
C THR A 113 4.81 -0.12 32.58
N VAL A 114 4.06 0.88 32.15
CA VAL A 114 2.71 1.03 32.61
C VAL A 114 1.97 -0.14 31.95
N VAL A 115 1.66 -1.13 32.75
CA VAL A 115 0.63 -2.14 32.48
C VAL A 115 -0.67 -1.35 32.27
N GLY A 116 -0.84 -0.75 31.08
CA GLY A 116 -1.93 0.16 30.72
C GLY A 116 -2.18 0.16 29.22
N LYS A 117 -3.39 0.51 28.81
CA LYS A 117 -3.76 0.63 27.40
C LYS A 117 -2.85 1.67 26.71
N GLN A 118 -2.21 1.28 25.61
CA GLN A 118 -1.41 2.18 24.79
C GLN A 118 -2.24 3.38 24.31
N THR A 119 -1.68 4.57 24.38
CA THR A 119 -2.28 5.77 23.81
C THR A 119 -2.32 5.71 22.29
N LYS A 120 -3.20 6.50 21.66
CA LYS A 120 -3.26 6.63 20.20
C LYS A 120 -1.90 7.04 19.61
N LYS A 121 -1.19 7.97 20.27
CA LYS A 121 0.14 8.44 19.84
C LYS A 121 1.18 7.32 19.86
N GLU A 122 1.19 6.50 20.89
CA GLU A 122 2.11 5.35 20.99
C GLU A 122 1.82 4.29 19.93
N LYS A 123 0.55 3.99 19.65
CA LYS A 123 0.16 3.07 18.57
C LYS A 123 0.68 3.54 17.23
N ILE A 124 0.47 4.82 16.87
CA ILE A 124 0.96 5.43 15.63
C ILE A 124 2.50 5.36 15.58
N GLN A 125 3.19 5.72 16.66
CA GLN A 125 4.65 5.67 16.72
C GLN A 125 5.19 4.26 16.47
N ARG A 126 4.59 3.26 17.11
CA ARG A 126 4.98 1.84 16.93
C ARG A 126 4.67 1.35 15.52
N GLY A 127 3.51 1.71 14.98
CA GLY A 127 3.12 1.37 13.61
C GLY A 127 4.09 1.93 12.57
N ASN A 128 4.42 3.22 12.68
CA ASN A 128 5.41 3.87 11.81
C ASN A 128 6.80 3.22 11.90
N MET A 129 7.19 2.76 13.08
CA MET A 129 8.45 2.04 13.25
C MET A 129 8.41 0.68 12.53
N LYS A 130 7.29 -0.06 12.66
CA LYS A 130 7.12 -1.35 11.98
C LYS A 130 7.20 -1.19 10.45
N ALA A 131 6.55 -0.17 9.90
CA ALA A 131 6.58 0.12 8.47
C ALA A 131 8.02 0.38 8.00
N ARG A 132 8.78 1.22 8.72
CA ARG A 132 10.19 1.50 8.39
C ARG A 132 11.11 0.28 8.49
N ILE A 133 10.86 -0.61 9.45
CA ILE A 133 11.63 -1.86 9.59
C ILE A 133 11.33 -2.81 8.42
N ARG A 134 10.07 -2.90 7.98
CA ARG A 134 9.73 -3.67 6.78
C ARG A 134 10.41 -3.10 5.55
N MET A 135 10.40 -1.78 5.40
CA MET A 135 11.04 -1.13 4.26
C MET A 135 12.57 -1.33 4.28
N LEU A 136 13.20 -1.22 5.43
CA LEU A 136 14.62 -1.55 5.58
C LEU A 136 14.94 -2.95 5.06
N PHE A 137 14.13 -3.94 5.43
CA PHE A 137 14.28 -5.32 4.96
C PHE A 137 14.10 -5.45 3.43
N LEU A 138 13.04 -4.83 2.89
CA LEU A 138 12.74 -4.93 1.46
C LEU A 138 13.81 -4.26 0.59
N TYR A 139 14.33 -3.11 1.00
CA TYR A 139 15.40 -2.43 0.27
C TYR A 139 16.73 -3.16 0.33
N ASP A 140 17.08 -3.78 1.48
CA ASP A 140 18.27 -4.63 1.59
C ASP A 140 18.15 -5.84 0.66
N LEU A 141 16.98 -6.50 0.63
CA LEU A 141 16.71 -7.62 -0.26
C LEU A 141 16.77 -7.18 -1.73
N ALA A 142 16.13 -6.08 -2.09
CA ALA A 142 16.11 -5.56 -3.45
C ALA A 142 17.53 -5.26 -3.96
N HIS A 143 18.36 -4.65 -3.11
CA HIS A 143 19.77 -4.39 -3.46
C HIS A 143 20.57 -5.66 -3.70
N ARG A 144 20.38 -6.71 -2.90
CA ARG A 144 21.07 -8.00 -3.06
C ARG A 144 20.68 -8.75 -4.33
N GLU A 145 19.46 -8.54 -4.81
CA GLU A 145 18.89 -9.26 -5.95
C GLU A 145 18.88 -8.42 -7.25
N ASP A 146 19.51 -7.24 -7.26
CA ASP A 146 19.45 -6.27 -8.37
C ASP A 146 18.00 -5.92 -8.78
N CYS A 147 17.11 -5.84 -7.81
CA CYS A 147 15.69 -5.55 -7.96
C CYS A 147 15.32 -4.16 -7.45
N ILE A 148 14.08 -3.74 -7.71
CA ILE A 148 13.50 -2.54 -7.12
C ILE A 148 12.28 -2.90 -6.25
N VAL A 149 12.02 -2.07 -5.24
CA VAL A 149 10.89 -2.27 -4.33
C VAL A 149 9.60 -1.72 -4.95
N LEU A 150 8.55 -2.55 -5.02
CA LEU A 150 7.23 -2.09 -5.41
C LEU A 150 6.51 -1.40 -4.25
N SER A 151 5.94 -0.23 -4.53
CA SER A 151 4.98 0.44 -3.67
C SER A 151 3.62 -0.24 -3.76
N THR A 152 2.93 -0.33 -2.64
CA THR A 152 1.55 -0.87 -2.57
C THR A 152 0.54 0.19 -2.16
N ASP A 153 0.94 1.46 -2.06
CA ASP A 153 0.05 2.58 -1.77
C ASP A 153 -0.82 2.90 -2.99
N ASN A 154 -2.05 3.32 -2.75
CA ASN A 154 -2.97 3.80 -3.77
C ASN A 154 -3.23 5.32 -3.64
N MET A 155 -3.92 5.93 -4.61
CA MET A 155 -4.18 7.37 -4.64
C MET A 155 -4.97 7.85 -3.42
N THR A 156 -5.96 7.10 -2.96
CA THR A 156 -6.78 7.47 -1.81
C THR A 156 -5.92 7.53 -0.54
N GLU A 157 -5.08 6.53 -0.32
CA GLU A 157 -4.14 6.49 0.80
C GLU A 157 -3.10 7.61 0.70
N LEU A 158 -2.54 7.82 -0.48
CA LEU A 158 -1.59 8.91 -0.74
C LEU A 158 -2.19 10.27 -0.39
N GLN A 159 -3.39 10.57 -0.90
CA GLN A 159 -4.05 11.86 -0.69
C GLN A 159 -4.50 12.07 0.75
N LEU A 160 -4.88 11.00 1.45
CA LEU A 160 -5.35 11.06 2.83
C LEU A 160 -4.25 10.80 3.86
N GLY A 161 -3.02 10.54 3.42
CA GLY A 161 -1.87 10.35 4.30
C GLY A 161 -1.91 9.07 5.13
N PHE A 162 -2.59 8.02 4.63
CA PHE A 162 -2.59 6.68 5.24
C PHE A 162 -1.36 5.87 4.82
N TRP A 163 -0.21 6.43 4.98
CA TRP A 163 1.09 5.82 4.74
C TRP A 163 2.13 6.38 5.71
N THR A 164 3.23 5.69 5.89
CA THR A 164 4.32 6.10 6.76
C THR A 164 5.43 6.72 5.94
N LEU A 165 5.78 7.97 6.25
CA LEU A 165 6.89 8.66 5.62
C LEU A 165 8.19 7.83 5.78
N HIS A 166 8.82 7.50 4.66
CA HIS A 166 9.99 6.60 4.57
C HIS A 166 9.73 5.19 5.13
N GLY A 167 8.51 4.68 5.00
CA GLY A 167 8.16 3.38 5.57
C GLY A 167 7.27 2.48 4.72
N ASP A 168 6.53 3.04 3.77
CA ASP A 168 5.58 2.26 2.96
C ASP A 168 5.77 2.47 1.46
N VAL A 169 6.39 3.59 1.05
CA VAL A 169 6.57 3.96 -0.37
C VAL A 169 7.82 3.27 -0.93
N GLY A 170 7.64 2.46 -1.98
CA GLY A 170 8.72 1.82 -2.73
C GLY A 170 9.26 2.69 -3.86
N ASP A 171 10.13 2.08 -4.70
CA ASP A 171 10.77 2.74 -5.85
C ASP A 171 9.81 2.92 -7.02
N PHE A 172 8.88 1.97 -7.20
CA PHE A 172 7.98 1.92 -8.35
C PHE A 172 6.54 1.62 -7.92
N GLY A 173 5.60 2.48 -8.30
CA GLY A 173 4.19 2.39 -7.89
C GLY A 173 3.25 2.13 -9.07
N MET A 174 2.85 0.89 -9.31
CA MET A 174 1.90 0.55 -10.37
C MET A 174 0.47 0.99 -10.07
N ILE A 175 0.09 1.07 -8.79
CA ILE A 175 -1.28 1.37 -8.35
C ILE A 175 -1.41 2.73 -7.65
N GLN A 176 -0.32 3.49 -7.49
CA GLN A 176 -0.29 4.73 -6.73
C GLN A 176 -1.18 5.84 -7.33
N SER A 177 -1.52 5.74 -8.61
CA SER A 177 -2.44 6.64 -9.28
C SER A 177 -3.88 6.12 -9.37
N LEU A 178 -4.19 4.95 -8.82
CA LEU A 178 -5.53 4.39 -8.76
C LEU A 178 -6.20 4.75 -7.42
N PHE A 179 -7.44 5.22 -7.46
CA PHE A 179 -8.25 5.38 -6.25
C PHE A 179 -8.62 4.01 -5.66
N LYS A 180 -8.91 3.96 -4.37
CA LYS A 180 -9.24 2.68 -3.69
C LYS A 180 -10.39 1.94 -4.36
N THR A 181 -11.40 2.67 -4.83
CA THR A 181 -12.51 2.13 -5.63
C THR A 181 -11.99 1.42 -6.89
N GLU A 182 -11.04 2.03 -7.59
CA GLU A 182 -10.44 1.46 -8.80
C GLU A 182 -9.55 0.26 -8.47
N VAL A 183 -8.85 0.28 -7.33
CA VAL A 183 -8.05 -0.86 -6.85
C VAL A 183 -8.92 -2.11 -6.66
N TYR A 184 -10.09 -1.98 -6.03
CA TYR A 184 -11.02 -3.11 -5.89
C TYR A 184 -11.51 -3.63 -7.24
N GLY A 185 -11.91 -2.75 -8.15
CA GLY A 185 -12.36 -3.14 -9.47
C GLY A 185 -11.24 -3.78 -10.30
N MET A 186 -10.04 -3.22 -10.23
CA MET A 186 -8.87 -3.76 -10.92
C MET A 186 -8.45 -5.13 -10.32
N ALA A 187 -8.52 -5.32 -9.01
CA ALA A 187 -8.26 -6.60 -8.37
C ALA A 187 -9.23 -7.69 -8.85
N ALA A 188 -10.53 -7.37 -8.96
CA ALA A 188 -11.53 -8.28 -9.51
C ALA A 188 -11.26 -8.60 -10.99
N PHE A 189 -10.86 -7.59 -11.77
CA PHE A 189 -10.51 -7.76 -13.18
C PHE A 189 -9.27 -8.66 -13.36
N ILE A 190 -8.19 -8.41 -12.60
CA ILE A 190 -6.95 -9.21 -12.63
C ILE A 190 -7.22 -10.64 -12.17
N ALA A 191 -8.01 -10.86 -11.12
CA ALA A 191 -8.38 -12.20 -10.68
C ALA A 191 -9.09 -12.98 -11.78
N ARG A 192 -10.03 -12.35 -12.50
CA ARG A 192 -10.69 -12.98 -13.65
C ARG A 192 -9.69 -13.34 -14.75
N LYS A 193 -8.78 -12.42 -15.13
CA LYS A 193 -7.76 -12.71 -16.15
C LYS A 193 -6.84 -13.85 -15.75
N LEU A 194 -6.39 -13.89 -14.51
CA LEU A 194 -5.59 -15.01 -14.00
C LEU A 194 -6.31 -16.35 -14.11
N GLU A 195 -7.61 -16.37 -13.85
CA GLU A 195 -8.42 -17.59 -13.93
C GLU A 195 -8.65 -18.03 -15.38
N THR A 196 -9.00 -17.09 -16.29
CA THR A 196 -9.42 -17.42 -17.68
C THR A 196 -8.26 -17.45 -18.66
N ASP A 197 -7.37 -16.46 -18.62
CA ASP A 197 -6.34 -16.27 -19.63
C ASP A 197 -5.04 -17.00 -19.26
N TYR A 198 -4.73 -17.04 -17.95
CA TYR A 198 -3.50 -17.66 -17.42
C TYR A 198 -3.74 -19.03 -16.77
N MET A 199 -4.98 -19.50 -16.73
CA MET A 199 -5.36 -20.79 -16.14
C MET A 199 -4.82 -20.99 -14.70
N ASN A 200 -4.76 -19.91 -13.92
CA ASN A 200 -4.30 -19.89 -12.54
C ASN A 200 -5.43 -19.55 -11.54
N PRO A 201 -6.37 -20.48 -11.31
CA PRO A 201 -7.49 -20.24 -10.39
C PRO A 201 -7.03 -20.05 -8.93
N THR A 202 -5.87 -20.61 -8.55
CA THR A 202 -5.30 -20.46 -7.19
C THR A 202 -4.91 -19.00 -6.93
N ALA A 203 -4.22 -18.36 -7.87
CA ALA A 203 -3.89 -16.94 -7.78
C ALA A 203 -5.13 -16.04 -7.80
N ALA A 204 -6.10 -16.37 -8.66
CA ALA A 204 -7.38 -15.67 -8.73
C ALA A 204 -8.13 -15.69 -7.39
N ASP A 205 -8.24 -16.87 -6.77
CA ASP A 205 -8.88 -17.04 -5.46
C ASP A 205 -8.15 -16.29 -4.35
N ALA A 206 -6.80 -16.30 -4.36
CA ALA A 206 -5.99 -15.57 -3.39
C ALA A 206 -6.24 -14.06 -3.47
N ILE A 207 -6.30 -13.47 -4.67
CA ILE A 207 -6.61 -12.05 -4.85
C ILE A 207 -8.04 -11.73 -4.40
N ARG A 208 -9.03 -12.57 -4.76
CA ARG A 208 -10.43 -12.39 -4.35
C ARG A 208 -10.59 -12.40 -2.84
N LYS A 209 -9.89 -13.29 -2.13
CA LYS A 209 -9.89 -13.34 -0.66
C LYS A 209 -9.30 -12.09 -0.03
N CYS A 210 -8.26 -11.52 -0.61
CA CYS A 210 -7.72 -10.24 -0.18
C CYS A 210 -8.71 -9.09 -0.41
N ALA A 211 -9.39 -9.08 -1.56
CA ALA A 211 -10.38 -8.04 -1.88
C ALA A 211 -11.66 -8.12 -1.02
N ALA A 212 -12.05 -9.33 -0.62
CA ALA A 212 -13.21 -9.55 0.25
C ALA A 212 -12.93 -9.28 1.75
N ALA A 213 -11.66 -9.11 2.13
CA ALA A 213 -11.31 -8.89 3.53
C ALA A 213 -11.62 -7.46 3.97
N ASN A 214 -12.07 -7.31 5.22
CA ASN A 214 -12.24 -5.99 5.80
C ASN A 214 -10.89 -5.25 5.87
N PRO A 215 -10.81 -4.01 5.34
CA PRO A 215 -9.60 -3.21 5.42
C PRO A 215 -9.27 -2.90 6.88
N THR A 216 -7.99 -2.94 7.22
CA THR A 216 -7.47 -2.59 8.55
C THR A 216 -6.58 -1.36 8.46
N ASP A 217 -6.48 -0.58 9.54
CA ASP A 217 -5.61 0.61 9.57
C ASP A 217 -4.11 0.27 9.74
N GLY A 218 -3.75 -1.02 9.76
CA GLY A 218 -2.38 -1.51 9.92
C GLY A 218 -1.66 -1.07 11.22
N LEU A 219 -2.19 -0.07 11.92
CA LEU A 219 -1.60 0.53 13.12
C LEU A 219 -2.32 0.11 14.40
N GLY A 220 -3.54 -0.41 14.31
CA GLY A 220 -4.41 -0.74 15.44
C GLY A 220 -4.93 0.51 16.19
N VAL A 221 -5.06 1.62 15.50
CA VAL A 221 -5.64 2.87 16.02
C VAL A 221 -7.16 2.82 15.95
N SER A 222 -7.70 2.39 14.80
CA SER A 222 -9.10 2.11 14.51
C SER A 222 -9.24 0.69 13.97
N ARG A 223 -10.47 0.19 13.81
CA ARG A 223 -10.71 -1.12 13.18
C ARG A 223 -10.43 -1.06 11.68
N SER A 224 -10.78 0.10 11.06
CA SER A 224 -10.60 0.39 9.64
C SER A 224 -10.29 1.88 9.46
N ASP A 225 -9.65 2.24 8.34
CA ASP A 225 -9.51 3.63 7.92
C ASP A 225 -10.87 4.29 7.67
N LEU A 226 -11.86 3.52 7.22
CA LEU A 226 -13.24 3.99 7.04
C LEU A 226 -13.86 4.54 8.33
N ASP A 227 -13.51 4.01 9.51
CA ASP A 227 -13.98 4.56 10.79
C ASP A 227 -13.58 6.03 10.99
N GLN A 228 -12.44 6.42 10.42
CA GLN A 228 -11.92 7.79 10.49
C GLN A 228 -12.45 8.70 9.38
N LEU A 229 -12.72 8.14 8.20
CA LEU A 229 -13.09 8.87 6.98
C LEU A 229 -14.61 9.03 6.82
N LEU A 230 -15.37 8.02 7.17
CA LEU A 230 -16.81 7.94 7.02
C LEU A 230 -17.44 7.36 8.29
N PRO A 231 -17.51 8.12 9.39
CA PRO A 231 -18.13 7.64 10.64
C PRO A 231 -19.52 7.07 10.42
N GLY A 232 -19.80 5.89 10.96
CA GLY A 232 -21.05 5.15 10.76
C GLY A 232 -21.14 4.48 9.37
N TRP A 233 -20.03 4.23 8.71
CA TRP A 233 -19.99 3.61 7.38
C TRP A 233 -20.63 2.21 7.36
N GLU A 234 -20.53 1.46 8.45
CA GLU A 234 -21.13 0.11 8.54
C GLU A 234 -22.64 0.15 8.31
N GLU A 235 -23.35 1.12 8.92
CA GLU A 235 -24.80 1.31 8.70
C GLU A 235 -25.09 1.95 7.33
N LYS A 236 -24.30 2.94 6.91
CA LYS A 236 -24.50 3.68 5.67
C LYS A 236 -24.23 2.88 4.40
N CYS A 237 -23.39 1.88 4.51
CA CYS A 237 -22.89 1.08 3.38
C CYS A 237 -23.17 -0.42 3.55
N ASP A 238 -24.11 -0.80 4.42
CA ASP A 238 -24.48 -2.19 4.68
C ASP A 238 -23.30 -3.08 5.08
N GLY A 239 -22.30 -2.52 5.78
CA GLY A 239 -21.07 -3.20 6.16
C GLY A 239 -20.13 -3.51 4.99
N ASP A 240 -20.43 -3.02 3.78
CA ASP A 240 -19.61 -3.22 2.59
C ASP A 240 -18.48 -2.17 2.49
N PRO A 241 -17.21 -2.53 2.70
CA PRO A 241 -16.10 -1.60 2.63
C PRO A 241 -15.89 -1.02 1.22
N ILE A 242 -16.26 -1.74 0.16
CA ILE A 242 -16.13 -1.25 -1.22
C ILE A 242 -17.06 -0.04 -1.41
N ARG A 243 -18.34 -0.16 -0.97
CA ARG A 243 -19.27 0.96 -0.97
C ARG A 243 -18.77 2.12 -0.10
N GLY A 244 -18.15 1.83 1.05
CA GLY A 244 -17.54 2.83 1.91
C GLY A 244 -16.47 3.64 1.17
N TYR A 245 -15.56 2.97 0.47
CA TYR A 245 -14.53 3.66 -0.32
C TYR A 245 -15.09 4.37 -1.55
N GLN A 246 -16.14 3.87 -2.19
CA GLN A 246 -16.84 4.61 -3.26
C GLN A 246 -17.35 5.97 -2.78
N VAL A 247 -17.88 6.05 -1.56
CA VAL A 247 -18.29 7.31 -0.95
C VAL A 247 -17.09 8.20 -0.63
N VAL A 248 -16.05 7.64 -0.02
CA VAL A 248 -14.82 8.37 0.34
C VAL A 248 -14.15 8.96 -0.90
N ASP A 249 -13.96 8.16 -1.95
CA ASP A 249 -13.29 8.59 -3.18
C ASP A 249 -14.10 9.66 -3.92
N ARG A 250 -15.43 9.55 -3.91
CA ARG A 250 -16.31 10.60 -4.47
C ARG A 250 -16.16 11.92 -3.73
N ILE A 251 -16.16 11.90 -2.40
CA ILE A 251 -15.95 13.10 -1.58
C ILE A 251 -14.57 13.68 -1.84
N LEU A 252 -13.54 12.83 -1.89
CA LEU A 252 -12.16 13.24 -2.15
C LEU A 252 -12.01 13.89 -3.52
N LEU A 253 -12.58 13.29 -4.57
CA LEU A 253 -12.57 13.80 -5.93
C LEU A 253 -13.28 15.16 -6.04
N ASP A 254 -14.46 15.30 -5.44
CA ASP A 254 -15.21 16.56 -5.45
C ASP A 254 -14.45 17.67 -4.70
N HIS A 255 -13.79 17.29 -3.59
CA HIS A 255 -12.92 18.20 -2.87
C HIS A 255 -11.68 18.60 -3.69
N MET A 256 -10.99 17.65 -4.32
CA MET A 256 -9.76 17.93 -5.10
C MET A 256 -10.05 18.71 -6.37
N ASN A 257 -11.15 18.40 -7.06
CA ASN A 257 -11.49 19.04 -8.34
C ASN A 257 -12.18 20.40 -8.19
N HIS A 258 -13.00 20.57 -7.16
CA HIS A 258 -13.92 21.70 -7.04
C HIS A 258 -13.83 22.45 -5.71
N GLY A 259 -13.01 21.98 -4.78
CA GLY A 259 -12.90 22.54 -3.44
C GLY A 259 -14.16 22.39 -2.59
N ARG A 260 -15.08 21.47 -2.96
CA ARG A 260 -16.34 21.24 -2.23
C ARG A 260 -16.11 20.46 -0.95
N ASP A 261 -17.16 20.38 -0.13
CA ASP A 261 -17.20 19.62 1.12
C ASP A 261 -15.98 19.83 2.04
N GLN A 262 -15.72 21.10 2.38
CA GLN A 262 -14.59 21.51 3.21
C GLN A 262 -14.63 20.98 4.64
N THR A 263 -15.80 20.49 5.09
CA THR A 263 -16.09 20.13 6.49
C THR A 263 -16.04 18.65 6.77
N SER A 264 -16.06 17.80 5.73
CA SER A 264 -15.99 16.34 5.88
C SER A 264 -14.68 15.88 6.52
N PRO A 265 -14.66 14.72 7.19
CA PRO A 265 -13.43 14.12 7.68
C PRO A 265 -12.41 13.88 6.56
N VAL A 266 -12.87 13.52 5.35
CA VAL A 266 -12.05 13.31 4.15
C VAL A 266 -11.30 14.59 3.76
N ALA A 267 -12.05 15.71 3.57
CA ALA A 267 -11.46 17.00 3.19
C ALA A 267 -10.52 17.55 4.27
N LYS A 268 -10.92 17.46 5.54
CA LYS A 268 -10.06 17.87 6.67
C LYS A 268 -8.75 17.09 6.70
N ARG A 269 -8.82 15.77 6.50
CA ARG A 269 -7.64 14.92 6.50
C ARG A 269 -6.77 15.21 5.28
N HIS A 270 -7.34 15.34 4.08
CA HIS A 270 -6.60 15.71 2.88
C HIS A 270 -5.78 16.99 3.08
N LYS A 271 -6.37 18.05 3.66
CA LYS A 271 -5.66 19.30 3.98
C LYS A 271 -4.57 19.10 5.02
N ALA A 272 -4.87 18.38 6.10
CA ALA A 272 -3.91 18.17 7.20
C ALA A 272 -2.68 17.35 6.78
N THR A 273 -2.77 16.56 5.72
CA THR A 273 -1.69 15.66 5.25
C THR A 273 -0.88 16.22 4.10
N VAL A 274 -1.13 17.45 3.64
CA VAL A 274 -0.33 18.13 2.59
C VAL A 274 1.19 18.03 2.84
N PRO A 275 1.71 18.29 4.06
CA PRO A 275 3.15 18.22 4.30
C PRO A 275 3.76 16.83 4.01
N LYS A 276 2.99 15.74 4.17
CA LYS A 276 3.47 14.38 3.84
C LYS A 276 3.68 14.20 2.33
N ARG A 277 2.80 14.78 1.51
CA ARG A 277 2.86 14.66 0.04
C ARG A 277 3.94 15.52 -0.59
N LEU A 278 4.35 16.59 0.10
CA LEU A 278 5.37 17.54 -0.35
C LEU A 278 6.75 17.29 0.28
N ASN A 279 7.04 16.08 0.67
CA ASN A 279 8.27 15.73 1.38
C ASN A 279 9.43 15.39 0.41
N PRO A 280 10.64 15.91 0.63
CA PRO A 280 10.94 16.99 1.54
C PRO A 280 10.40 18.33 1.07
N ILE A 281 10.01 19.19 2.01
CA ILE A 281 9.67 20.58 1.68
C ILE A 281 10.98 21.33 1.44
N ASN A 282 11.21 21.74 0.20
CA ASN A 282 12.41 22.49 -0.18
C ASN A 282 12.15 23.99 -0.13
N ILE A 283 13.12 24.74 0.36
CA ILE A 283 13.11 26.21 0.26
C ILE A 283 13.40 26.56 -1.21
N PRO A 284 12.49 27.27 -1.91
CA PRO A 284 12.72 27.66 -3.29
C PRO A 284 13.99 28.47 -3.44
N ARG A 285 14.77 28.20 -4.50
CA ARG A 285 16.05 28.88 -4.74
C ARG A 285 15.89 30.42 -4.80
N GLY A 286 14.76 30.93 -5.33
CA GLY A 286 14.48 32.36 -5.36
C GLY A 286 14.47 32.99 -3.97
N ILE A 287 13.88 32.33 -2.97
CA ILE A 287 13.85 32.80 -1.58
C ILE A 287 15.27 32.83 -0.98
N LEU A 288 16.11 31.83 -1.34
CA LEU A 288 17.49 31.76 -0.84
C LEU A 288 18.40 32.86 -1.42
N LEU A 289 18.05 33.40 -2.60
CA LEU A 289 18.87 34.37 -3.30
C LEU A 289 18.36 35.81 -3.16
N ASN A 290 17.09 35.99 -2.78
CA ASN A 290 16.55 37.32 -2.51
C ASN A 290 17.10 37.81 -1.17
N LYS A 291 18.10 38.72 -1.27
CA LYS A 291 18.50 39.58 -0.16
C LYS A 291 17.61 40.81 -0.24
N GLU A 292 16.51 40.83 0.46
CA GLU A 292 15.89 42.06 0.92
C GLU A 292 16.11 42.23 2.41
#